data_fd56e989205e341760a15cd11269c6fe
#
_entry.id   fd56e989205e341760a15cd11269c6fe
#
_cell.length_a   1.000
_cell.length_b   1.000
_cell.length_c   1.000
_cell.angle_alpha   90.00
_cell.angle_beta   90.00
_cell.angle_gamma   90.00
#
_symmetry.space_group_name_H-M   'P 1'
#
loop_
_entity.id
_entity.type
_entity.pdbx_description
1 polymer ?
#
loop_
_entity_poly.entity_id
_entity_poly.type
_entity_poly.pdbx_seq_one_letter_code
_entity_poly.pdbx_strand_id
1 'polypeptide(L)'
;ASASAASAPAAEFKMGLRTWLMLFGVMLALILEILDSSIVNVALPSMMGNLGATVDEISWVVTSYIIANVIIIPMTSWLAGRFGRRRYFVGSILIFTAASFLCGLATTLPQLVIFRVIQGLGGGALMSMSQSIMMETFPPRQQGMGQAVFGMGVTLGPSLGPTLGGWITNAWSWPWIFYVNIPLGLLAAYLCWSHLPEPRW
;
A
#
# COMPACT_ATOMS: atom_id res chain seq x y z
N ALA A 1 27.41 -17.85 46.86
CA ALA A 1 25.96 -18.02 46.75
C ALA A 1 25.46 -17.11 45.63
N SER A 2 25.39 -17.62 44.40
CA SER A 2 24.83 -16.92 43.24
C SER A 2 23.33 -17.20 43.24
N ALA A 3 22.54 -16.18 43.58
CA ALA A 3 21.10 -16.25 43.43
C ALA A 3 20.76 -16.27 41.95
N SER A 4 20.27 -17.41 41.50
CA SER A 4 19.61 -17.58 40.17
C SER A 4 18.42 -16.61 40.11
N ALA A 5 18.56 -15.53 39.36
CA ALA A 5 17.43 -14.69 39.00
C ALA A 5 16.50 -15.54 38.09
N ALA A 6 15.50 -16.13 38.71
CA ALA A 6 14.42 -16.79 37.98
C ALA A 6 13.79 -15.74 37.04
N SER A 7 13.98 -15.93 35.74
CA SER A 7 13.33 -15.12 34.72
C SER A 7 11.83 -15.28 34.89
N ALA A 8 11.14 -14.19 35.22
CA ALA A 8 9.68 -14.16 35.23
C ALA A 8 9.17 -14.64 33.86
N PRO A 9 8.15 -15.49 33.82
CA PRO A 9 7.60 -15.97 32.54
C PRO A 9 7.16 -14.77 31.73
N ALA A 10 7.66 -14.69 30.49
CA ALA A 10 7.30 -13.65 29.56
C ALA A 10 5.77 -13.63 29.43
N ALA A 11 5.12 -12.54 29.85
CA ALA A 11 3.69 -12.36 29.64
C ALA A 11 3.41 -12.60 28.15
N GLU A 12 2.59 -13.60 27.86
CA GLU A 12 2.16 -13.89 26.49
C GLU A 12 1.46 -12.61 25.96
N PHE A 13 2.05 -12.01 24.96
CA PHE A 13 1.45 -10.87 24.26
C PHE A 13 0.24 -11.40 23.47
N LYS A 14 -0.93 -11.32 24.07
CA LYS A 14 -2.19 -11.68 23.42
C LYS A 14 -2.69 -10.49 22.62
N MET A 15 -2.61 -10.58 21.31
CA MET A 15 -3.22 -9.60 20.42
C MET A 15 -4.73 -9.73 20.44
N GLY A 16 -5.43 -8.66 20.85
CA GLY A 16 -6.89 -8.59 20.77
C GLY A 16 -7.39 -8.53 19.32
N LEU A 17 -8.66 -8.86 19.11
CA LEU A 17 -9.31 -8.80 17.80
C LEU A 17 -9.13 -7.44 17.12
N ARG A 18 -9.19 -6.35 17.89
CA ARG A 18 -9.00 -4.98 17.37
C ARG A 18 -7.62 -4.80 16.75
N THR A 19 -6.57 -5.32 17.37
CA THR A 19 -5.20 -5.25 16.84
C THR A 19 -5.05 -6.07 15.57
N TRP A 20 -5.66 -7.25 15.52
CA TRP A 20 -5.67 -8.07 14.32
C TRP A 20 -6.39 -7.40 13.15
N LEU A 21 -7.53 -6.76 13.37
CA LEU A 21 -8.27 -6.03 12.35
C LEU A 21 -7.47 -4.82 11.84
N MET A 22 -6.79 -4.11 12.75
CA MET A 22 -5.88 -3.02 12.39
C MET A 22 -4.73 -3.53 11.50
N LEU A 23 -4.04 -4.58 11.93
CA LEU A 23 -2.93 -5.18 11.18
C LEU A 23 -3.38 -5.67 9.80
N PHE A 24 -4.56 -6.28 9.73
CA PHE A 24 -5.14 -6.71 8.45
C PHE A 24 -5.39 -5.51 7.52
N GLY A 25 -5.95 -4.43 8.03
CA GLY A 25 -6.15 -3.20 7.24
C GLY A 25 -4.83 -2.58 6.75
N VAL A 26 -3.83 -2.54 7.61
CA VAL A 26 -2.48 -2.03 7.26
C VAL A 26 -1.81 -2.94 6.21
N MET A 27 -1.90 -4.26 6.37
CA MET A 27 -1.39 -5.22 5.40
C MET A 27 -2.09 -5.11 4.06
N LEU A 28 -3.40 -4.91 4.07
CA LEU A 28 -4.17 -4.72 2.85
C LEU A 28 -3.75 -3.45 2.10
N ALA A 29 -3.49 -2.35 2.82
CA ALA A 29 -2.97 -1.13 2.23
C ALA A 29 -1.57 -1.32 1.61
N LEU A 30 -0.68 -2.04 2.30
CA LEU A 30 0.65 -2.40 1.80
C LEU A 30 0.57 -3.25 0.53
N ILE A 31 -0.25 -4.29 0.56
CA ILE A 31 -0.43 -5.21 -0.58
C ILE A 31 -1.01 -4.46 -1.78
N LEU A 32 -1.96 -3.56 -1.56
CA LEU A 32 -2.53 -2.73 -2.64
C LEU A 32 -1.47 -1.93 -3.38
N GLU A 33 -0.59 -1.26 -2.65
CA GLU A 33 0.46 -0.42 -3.23
C GLU A 33 1.43 -1.27 -4.07
N ILE A 34 1.89 -2.40 -3.52
CA ILE A 34 2.86 -3.27 -4.18
C ILE A 34 2.21 -4.02 -5.35
N LEU A 35 0.98 -4.48 -5.16
CA LEU A 35 0.22 -5.19 -6.19
C LEU A 35 -0.07 -4.27 -7.39
N ASP A 36 -0.47 -3.01 -7.14
CA ASP A 36 -0.72 -2.02 -8.19
C ASP A 36 0.52 -1.84 -9.08
N SER A 37 1.69 -1.64 -8.47
CA SER A 37 2.94 -1.50 -9.20
C SER A 37 3.25 -2.73 -10.07
N SER A 38 2.98 -3.92 -9.58
CA SER A 38 3.24 -5.17 -10.27
C SER A 38 2.23 -5.45 -11.41
N ILE A 39 0.94 -5.22 -11.15
CA ILE A 39 -0.14 -5.43 -12.12
C ILE A 39 0.00 -4.49 -13.32
N VAL A 40 0.29 -3.21 -13.08
CA VAL A 40 0.42 -2.19 -14.13
C VAL A 40 1.49 -2.58 -15.14
N ASN A 41 2.63 -3.11 -14.70
CA ASN A 41 3.71 -3.53 -15.59
C ASN A 41 3.25 -4.59 -16.62
N VAL A 42 2.38 -5.51 -16.22
CA VAL A 42 1.83 -6.54 -17.12
C VAL A 42 0.82 -5.97 -18.11
N ALA A 43 0.10 -4.94 -17.73
CA ALA A 43 -0.93 -4.31 -18.54
C ALA A 43 -0.38 -3.26 -19.54
N LEU A 44 0.89 -2.85 -19.44
CA LEU A 44 1.48 -1.82 -20.31
C LEU A 44 1.29 -2.08 -21.80
N PRO A 45 1.50 -3.29 -22.35
CA PRO A 45 1.27 -3.55 -23.76
C PRO A 45 -0.18 -3.30 -24.20
N SER A 46 -1.15 -3.66 -23.37
CA SER A 46 -2.57 -3.42 -23.64
C SER A 46 -2.92 -1.92 -23.59
N MET A 47 -2.36 -1.19 -22.61
CA MET A 47 -2.51 0.25 -22.53
C MET A 47 -1.90 0.95 -23.73
N MET A 48 -0.70 0.55 -24.15
CA MET A 48 -0.01 1.08 -25.33
C MET A 48 -0.85 0.97 -26.59
N GLY A 49 -1.43 -0.22 -26.84
CA GLY A 49 -2.29 -0.45 -27.98
C GLY A 49 -3.58 0.38 -27.96
N ASN A 50 -4.22 0.49 -26.79
CA ASN A 50 -5.49 1.22 -26.65
C ASN A 50 -5.33 2.74 -26.63
N LEU A 51 -4.20 3.25 -26.12
CA LEU A 51 -3.94 4.70 -26.03
C LEU A 51 -3.15 5.23 -27.24
N GLY A 52 -2.73 4.36 -28.15
CA GLY A 52 -1.92 4.73 -29.31
C GLY A 52 -0.54 5.30 -28.93
N ALA A 53 0.04 4.83 -27.83
CA ALA A 53 1.30 5.30 -27.29
C ALA A 53 2.48 4.45 -27.76
N THR A 54 3.64 5.05 -27.87
CA THR A 54 4.92 4.35 -28.10
C THR A 54 5.42 3.69 -26.82
N VAL A 55 6.44 2.84 -26.93
CA VAL A 55 7.06 2.15 -25.77
C VAL A 55 7.63 3.16 -24.80
N ASP A 56 8.30 4.23 -25.31
CA ASP A 56 8.87 5.27 -24.48
C ASP A 56 7.80 6.09 -23.75
N GLU A 57 6.73 6.42 -24.44
CA GLU A 57 5.63 7.19 -23.85
C GLU A 57 4.87 6.41 -22.79
N ILE A 58 4.57 5.12 -23.03
CA ILE A 58 3.81 4.31 -22.06
C ILE A 58 4.61 4.04 -20.79
N SER A 59 5.93 4.04 -20.84
CA SER A 59 6.80 3.85 -19.68
C SER A 59 6.59 4.93 -18.60
N TRP A 60 6.10 6.12 -19.00
CA TRP A 60 5.77 7.19 -18.08
C TRP A 60 4.63 6.84 -17.10
N VAL A 61 3.77 5.90 -17.44
CA VAL A 61 2.72 5.39 -16.53
C VAL A 61 3.33 4.79 -15.27
N VAL A 62 4.44 4.09 -15.39
CA VAL A 62 5.19 3.53 -14.25
C VAL A 62 6.14 4.56 -13.65
N THR A 63 6.90 5.24 -14.48
CA THR A 63 7.94 6.19 -14.05
C THR A 63 7.37 7.35 -13.25
N SER A 64 6.25 7.93 -13.69
CA SER A 64 5.59 9.03 -12.98
C SER A 64 5.12 8.62 -11.57
N TYR A 65 4.61 7.41 -11.43
CA TYR A 65 4.22 6.84 -10.15
C TYR A 65 5.43 6.68 -9.21
N ILE A 66 6.52 6.12 -9.71
CA ILE A 66 7.76 5.93 -8.93
C ILE A 66 8.33 7.27 -8.50
N ILE A 67 8.37 8.27 -9.38
CA ILE A 67 8.86 9.62 -9.05
C ILE A 67 8.03 10.22 -7.92
N ALA A 68 6.70 10.14 -8.01
CA ALA A 68 5.80 10.63 -6.97
C ALA A 68 6.03 9.91 -5.62
N ASN A 69 6.23 8.60 -5.64
CA ASN A 69 6.59 7.83 -4.45
C ASN A 69 7.89 8.32 -3.81
N VAL A 70 8.94 8.48 -4.62
CA VAL A 70 10.25 8.93 -4.14
C VAL A 70 10.18 10.32 -3.50
N ILE A 71 9.34 11.21 -4.02
CA ILE A 71 9.15 12.56 -3.48
C ILE A 71 8.43 12.51 -2.13
N ILE A 72 7.38 11.70 -2.00
CA ILE A 72 6.52 11.71 -0.80
C ILE A 72 7.13 10.91 0.36
N ILE A 73 7.92 9.87 0.11
CA ILE A 73 8.51 9.01 1.14
C ILE A 73 9.25 9.82 2.23
N PRO A 74 10.20 10.71 1.92
CA PRO A 74 10.90 11.48 2.94
C PRO A 74 9.99 12.48 3.68
N MET A 75 8.90 12.92 3.05
CA MET A 75 7.94 13.85 3.65
C MET A 75 6.94 13.16 4.57
N THR A 76 6.82 11.85 4.51
CA THR A 76 5.79 11.07 5.22
C THR A 76 5.83 11.29 6.73
N SER A 77 7.01 11.29 7.34
CA SER A 77 7.14 11.51 8.80
C SER A 77 6.68 12.90 9.22
N TRP A 78 7.02 13.92 8.46
CA TRP A 78 6.58 15.29 8.73
C TRP A 78 5.06 15.45 8.53
N LEU A 79 4.52 14.90 7.46
CA LEU A 79 3.08 14.92 7.18
C LEU A 79 2.28 14.17 8.24
N ALA A 80 2.75 13.00 8.66
CA ALA A 80 2.13 12.22 9.72
C ALA A 80 2.15 12.96 11.07
N GLY A 81 3.23 13.67 11.38
CA GLY A 81 3.32 14.53 12.56
C GLY A 81 2.40 15.75 12.49
N ARG A 82 2.21 16.34 11.30
CA ARG A 82 1.39 17.56 11.10
C ARG A 82 -0.11 17.29 11.10
N PHE A 83 -0.56 16.22 10.46
CA PHE A 83 -1.97 15.89 10.27
C PHE A 83 -2.52 14.81 11.21
N GLY A 84 -1.63 14.16 11.94
CA GLY A 84 -1.95 12.97 12.72
C GLY A 84 -1.78 11.69 11.90
N ARG A 85 -1.20 10.68 12.53
CA ARG A 85 -0.80 9.43 11.88
C ARG A 85 -1.97 8.69 11.22
N ARG A 86 -3.07 8.52 11.96
CA ARG A 86 -4.27 7.84 11.46
C ARG A 86 -4.88 8.59 10.26
N ARG A 87 -5.06 9.90 10.42
CA ARG A 87 -5.66 10.73 9.38
C ARG A 87 -4.82 10.76 8.11
N TYR A 88 -3.51 10.89 8.26
CA TYR A 88 -2.59 10.90 7.12
C TYR A 88 -2.57 9.55 6.42
N PHE A 89 -2.49 8.44 7.16
CA PHE A 89 -2.45 7.10 6.57
C PHE A 89 -3.76 6.77 5.83
N VAL A 90 -4.90 6.98 6.48
CA VAL A 90 -6.21 6.76 5.84
C VAL A 90 -6.44 7.71 4.67
N GLY A 91 -6.04 8.97 4.80
CA GLY A 91 -6.08 9.93 3.70
C GLY A 91 -5.24 9.48 2.50
N SER A 92 -4.06 8.92 2.74
CA SER A 92 -3.20 8.35 1.70
C SER A 92 -3.85 7.15 1.00
N ILE A 93 -4.50 6.25 1.76
CA ILE A 93 -5.27 5.13 1.19
C ILE A 93 -6.40 5.65 0.30
N LEU A 94 -7.12 6.67 0.75
CA LEU A 94 -8.24 7.26 -0.01
C LEU A 94 -7.76 7.98 -1.27
N ILE A 95 -6.64 8.72 -1.20
CA ILE A 95 -6.02 9.36 -2.38
C ILE A 95 -5.58 8.29 -3.37
N PHE A 96 -4.91 7.25 -2.92
CA PHE A 96 -4.50 6.13 -3.75
C PHE A 96 -5.69 5.47 -4.45
N THR A 97 -6.75 5.19 -3.70
CA THR A 97 -7.96 4.54 -4.20
C THR A 97 -8.72 5.43 -5.20
N ALA A 98 -8.89 6.71 -4.88
CA ALA A 98 -9.55 7.66 -5.77
C ALA A 98 -8.76 7.89 -7.06
N ALA A 99 -7.43 8.03 -6.97
CA ALA A 99 -6.56 8.16 -8.13
C ALA A 99 -6.55 6.87 -8.97
N SER A 100 -6.63 5.70 -8.36
CA SER A 100 -6.78 4.42 -9.06
C SER A 100 -8.07 4.38 -9.87
N PHE A 101 -9.19 4.83 -9.30
CA PHE A 101 -10.45 4.97 -10.03
C PHE A 101 -10.31 5.90 -11.24
N LEU A 102 -9.68 7.06 -11.07
CA LEU A 102 -9.42 8.00 -12.15
C LEU A 102 -8.50 7.41 -13.22
N CYS A 103 -7.48 6.63 -12.86
CA CYS A 103 -6.63 5.91 -13.81
C CYS A 103 -7.45 4.96 -14.70
N GLY A 104 -8.42 4.26 -14.12
CA GLY A 104 -9.33 3.39 -14.86
C GLY A 104 -10.26 4.14 -15.83
N LEU A 105 -10.56 5.40 -15.55
CA LEU A 105 -11.39 6.28 -16.40
C LEU A 105 -10.57 7.05 -17.44
N ALA A 106 -9.24 7.00 -17.41
CA ALA A 106 -8.39 7.74 -18.32
C ALA A 106 -8.60 7.30 -19.78
N THR A 107 -8.80 8.28 -20.66
CA THR A 107 -9.00 8.06 -22.11
C THR A 107 -7.76 8.43 -22.93
N THR A 108 -6.84 9.19 -22.35
CA THR A 108 -5.59 9.62 -23.00
C THR A 108 -4.39 9.31 -22.11
N LEU A 109 -3.21 9.16 -22.72
CA LEU A 109 -1.98 8.93 -21.99
C LEU A 109 -1.63 10.06 -21.00
N PRO A 110 -1.70 11.36 -21.35
CA PRO A 110 -1.45 12.45 -20.41
C PRO A 110 -2.34 12.42 -19.18
N GLN A 111 -3.63 12.10 -19.35
CA GLN A 111 -4.55 11.93 -18.22
C GLN A 111 -4.10 10.79 -17.30
N LEU A 112 -3.77 9.65 -17.87
CA LEU A 112 -3.31 8.49 -17.11
C LEU A 112 -2.03 8.80 -16.32
N VAL A 113 -1.07 9.49 -16.94
CA VAL A 113 0.18 9.89 -16.28
C VAL A 113 -0.08 10.84 -15.11
N ILE A 114 -0.96 11.85 -15.28
CA ILE A 114 -1.32 12.77 -14.20
C ILE A 114 -1.97 12.02 -13.03
N PHE A 115 -2.90 11.12 -13.32
CA PHE A 115 -3.56 10.33 -12.28
C PHE A 115 -2.60 9.36 -11.59
N ARG A 116 -1.60 8.85 -12.30
CA ARG A 116 -0.53 8.04 -11.71
C ARG A 116 0.35 8.85 -10.76
N VAL A 117 0.64 10.10 -11.06
CA VAL A 117 1.34 10.99 -10.12
C VAL A 117 0.57 11.14 -8.83
N ILE A 118 -0.73 11.43 -8.91
CA ILE A 118 -1.60 11.57 -7.72
C ILE A 118 -1.65 10.25 -6.94
N GLN A 119 -1.79 9.13 -7.62
CA GLN A 119 -1.79 7.80 -7.02
C GLN A 119 -0.46 7.49 -6.31
N GLY A 120 0.66 7.88 -6.91
CA GLY A 120 1.98 7.72 -6.33
C GLY A 120 2.21 8.55 -5.07
N LEU A 121 1.65 9.76 -4.99
CA LEU A 121 1.69 10.58 -3.78
C LEU A 121 0.94 9.92 -2.61
N GLY A 122 -0.15 9.22 -2.88
CA GLY A 122 -0.83 8.40 -1.87
C GLY A 122 -0.03 7.12 -1.56
N GLY A 123 0.42 6.40 -2.59
CA GLY A 123 1.07 5.09 -2.47
C GLY A 123 2.37 5.11 -1.67
N GLY A 124 3.24 6.09 -1.88
CA GLY A 124 4.54 6.17 -1.20
C GLY A 124 4.44 6.26 0.32
N ALA A 125 3.36 6.83 0.84
CA ALA A 125 3.08 6.85 2.26
C ALA A 125 2.66 5.47 2.80
N LEU A 126 2.00 4.65 1.99
CA LEU A 126 1.44 3.36 2.43
C LEU A 126 2.53 2.39 2.85
N MET A 127 3.58 2.24 2.05
CA MET A 127 4.69 1.33 2.35
C MET A 127 5.43 1.75 3.63
N SER A 128 5.85 3.02 3.70
CA SER A 128 6.63 3.56 4.81
C SER A 128 5.88 3.50 6.14
N MET A 129 4.61 3.89 6.13
CA MET A 129 3.79 3.90 7.33
C MET A 129 3.37 2.50 7.75
N SER A 130 3.08 1.59 6.81
CA SER A 130 2.78 0.20 7.13
C SER A 130 3.92 -0.46 7.88
N GLN A 131 5.16 -0.24 7.43
CA GLN A 131 6.35 -0.75 8.13
C GLN A 131 6.46 -0.18 9.55
N SER A 132 6.31 1.14 9.73
CA SER A 132 6.35 1.78 11.06
C SER A 132 5.25 1.22 11.98
N ILE A 133 4.03 1.10 11.49
CA ILE A 133 2.90 0.59 12.27
C ILE A 133 3.14 -0.87 12.69
N MET A 134 3.66 -1.69 11.78
CA MET A 134 4.02 -3.07 12.09
C MET A 134 5.07 -3.14 13.21
N MET A 135 6.15 -2.36 13.09
CA MET A 135 7.23 -2.35 14.08
C MET A 135 6.76 -1.88 15.45
N GLU A 136 5.87 -0.90 15.52
CA GLU A 136 5.38 -0.35 16.78
C GLU A 136 4.30 -1.23 17.43
N THR A 137 3.56 -2.00 16.65
CA THR A 137 2.49 -2.86 17.16
C THR A 137 3.05 -4.07 17.91
N PHE A 138 4.20 -4.58 17.49
CA PHE A 138 4.83 -5.73 18.15
C PHE A 138 5.81 -5.30 19.24
N PRO A 139 5.81 -5.98 20.41
CA PRO A 139 6.80 -5.72 21.46
C PRO A 139 8.23 -5.93 20.95
N PRO A 140 9.24 -5.28 21.55
CA PRO A 140 10.64 -5.38 21.10
C PRO A 140 11.17 -6.81 20.92
N ARG A 141 10.69 -7.75 21.75
CA ARG A 141 11.05 -9.17 21.65
C ARG A 141 10.40 -9.90 20.46
N GLN A 142 9.35 -9.33 19.88
CA GLN A 142 8.57 -9.93 18.80
C GLN A 142 8.60 -9.08 17.51
N GLN A 143 9.44 -8.07 17.43
CA GLN A 143 9.60 -7.24 16.24
C GLN A 143 9.99 -8.05 15.00
N GLY A 144 10.71 -9.16 15.19
CA GLY A 144 11.00 -10.11 14.10
C GLY A 144 9.73 -10.69 13.47
N MET A 145 8.67 -10.92 14.26
CA MET A 145 7.37 -11.36 13.72
C MET A 145 6.70 -10.24 12.92
N GLY A 146 6.75 -9.00 13.41
CA GLY A 146 6.26 -7.83 12.67
C GLY A 146 6.95 -7.67 11.31
N GLN A 147 8.27 -7.83 11.27
CA GLN A 147 9.04 -7.82 10.03
C GLN A 147 8.71 -9.00 9.11
N ALA A 148 8.49 -10.18 9.66
CA ALA A 148 8.09 -11.35 8.86
C ALA A 148 6.71 -11.14 8.20
N VAL A 149 5.74 -10.60 8.94
CA VAL A 149 4.41 -10.26 8.42
C VAL A 149 4.51 -9.20 7.33
N PHE A 150 5.29 -8.13 7.56
CA PHE A 150 5.55 -7.10 6.55
C PHE A 150 6.21 -7.70 5.30
N GLY A 151 7.24 -8.51 5.47
CA GLY A 151 7.95 -9.18 4.37
C GLY A 151 7.05 -10.10 3.54
N MET A 152 6.10 -10.80 4.18
CA MET A 152 5.08 -11.58 3.45
C MET A 152 4.24 -10.68 2.53
N GLY A 153 3.78 -9.52 3.02
CA GLY A 153 3.05 -8.55 2.21
C GLY A 153 3.85 -8.06 1.01
N VAL A 154 5.12 -7.72 1.23
CA VAL A 154 6.03 -7.28 0.17
C VAL A 154 6.26 -8.36 -0.89
N THR A 155 6.27 -9.62 -0.50
CA THR A 155 6.51 -10.76 -1.42
C THR A 155 5.24 -11.15 -2.19
N LEU A 156 4.07 -11.03 -1.58
CA LEU A 156 2.79 -11.40 -2.21
C LEU A 156 2.46 -10.51 -3.43
N GLY A 157 2.73 -9.22 -3.36
CA GLY A 157 2.44 -8.28 -4.44
C GLY A 157 3.06 -8.70 -5.78
N PRO A 158 4.40 -8.80 -5.89
CA PRO A 158 5.07 -9.23 -7.11
C PRO A 158 4.72 -10.66 -7.54
N SER A 159 4.38 -11.53 -6.59
CA SER A 159 4.02 -12.92 -6.90
C SER A 159 2.64 -13.05 -7.52
N LEU A 160 1.67 -12.27 -7.02
CA LEU A 160 0.28 -12.30 -7.49
C LEU A 160 0.03 -11.36 -8.66
N GLY A 161 0.79 -10.26 -8.75
CA GLY A 161 0.57 -9.19 -9.72
C GLY A 161 0.52 -9.67 -11.17
N PRO A 162 1.54 -10.40 -11.68
CA PRO A 162 1.55 -10.87 -13.05
C PRO A 162 0.37 -11.80 -13.39
N THR A 163 0.03 -12.70 -12.48
CA THR A 163 -1.07 -13.65 -12.66
C THR A 163 -2.43 -12.93 -12.69
N LEU A 164 -2.68 -12.08 -11.70
CA LEU A 164 -3.92 -11.30 -11.63
C LEU A 164 -4.01 -10.27 -12.76
N GLY A 165 -2.93 -9.55 -13.02
CA GLY A 165 -2.89 -8.54 -14.07
C GLY A 165 -3.12 -9.14 -15.46
N GLY A 166 -2.47 -10.25 -15.77
CA GLY A 166 -2.67 -10.97 -17.01
C GLY A 166 -4.10 -11.50 -17.15
N TRP A 167 -4.63 -12.11 -16.10
CA TRP A 167 -6.01 -12.62 -16.11
C TRP A 167 -7.04 -11.50 -16.30
N ILE A 168 -6.95 -10.42 -15.51
CA ILE A 168 -7.89 -9.30 -15.57
C ILE A 168 -7.84 -8.62 -16.95
N THR A 169 -6.64 -8.37 -17.47
CA THR A 169 -6.46 -7.71 -18.76
C THR A 169 -6.99 -8.54 -19.91
N ASN A 170 -6.83 -9.87 -19.86
CA ASN A 170 -7.32 -10.77 -20.89
C ASN A 170 -8.81 -11.07 -20.79
N ALA A 171 -9.33 -11.22 -19.55
CA ALA A 171 -10.74 -11.57 -19.34
C ALA A 171 -11.68 -10.38 -19.55
N TRP A 172 -11.22 -9.16 -19.21
CA TRP A 172 -12.05 -7.94 -19.30
C TRP A 172 -11.34 -6.85 -20.10
N SER A 173 -10.55 -6.00 -19.44
CA SER A 173 -9.76 -4.94 -20.08
C SER A 173 -8.76 -4.36 -19.07
N TRP A 174 -7.79 -3.59 -19.56
CA TRP A 174 -6.76 -3.00 -18.68
C TRP A 174 -7.29 -2.01 -17.62
N PRO A 175 -8.38 -1.22 -17.82
CA PRO A 175 -8.86 -0.35 -16.74
C PRO A 175 -9.28 -1.08 -15.47
N TRP A 176 -9.69 -2.34 -15.59
CA TRP A 176 -10.10 -3.14 -14.43
C TRP A 176 -8.98 -3.45 -13.44
N ILE A 177 -7.72 -3.38 -13.85
CA ILE A 177 -6.59 -3.51 -12.93
C ILE A 177 -6.58 -2.38 -11.88
N PHE A 178 -7.07 -1.19 -12.25
CA PHE A 178 -7.23 -0.05 -11.35
C PHE A 178 -8.51 -0.16 -10.53
N TYR A 179 -9.59 -0.67 -11.09
CA TYR A 179 -10.87 -0.80 -10.38
C TYR A 179 -10.83 -1.85 -9.27
N VAL A 180 -10.00 -2.88 -9.39
CA VAL A 180 -9.79 -3.89 -8.34
C VAL A 180 -9.28 -3.27 -7.04
N ASN A 181 -8.52 -2.17 -7.12
CA ASN A 181 -8.00 -1.46 -5.96
C ASN A 181 -9.11 -0.76 -5.14
N ILE A 182 -10.26 -0.47 -5.74
CA ILE A 182 -11.32 0.33 -5.09
C ILE A 182 -11.95 -0.40 -3.91
N PRO A 183 -12.51 -1.62 -4.04
CA PRO A 183 -13.12 -2.31 -2.90
C PRO A 183 -12.09 -2.62 -1.81
N LEU A 184 -10.89 -3.02 -2.18
CA LEU A 184 -9.81 -3.34 -1.25
C LEU A 184 -9.30 -2.08 -0.53
N GLY A 185 -9.16 -0.97 -1.25
CA GLY A 185 -8.75 0.31 -0.68
C GLY A 185 -9.78 0.88 0.28
N LEU A 186 -11.06 0.79 -0.04
CA LEU A 186 -12.14 1.22 0.84
C LEU A 186 -12.19 0.37 2.11
N LEU A 187 -12.02 -0.95 2.01
CA LEU A 187 -11.95 -1.85 3.16
C LEU A 187 -10.73 -1.52 4.03
N ALA A 188 -9.56 -1.32 3.44
CA ALA A 188 -8.35 -0.94 4.17
C ALA A 188 -8.53 0.40 4.90
N ALA A 189 -9.10 1.41 4.23
CA ALA A 189 -9.39 2.70 4.82
C ALA A 189 -10.35 2.61 6.00
N TYR A 190 -11.42 1.82 5.87
CA TYR A 190 -12.38 1.60 6.94
C TYR A 190 -11.75 0.92 8.16
N LEU A 191 -11.00 -0.17 7.95
CA LEU A 191 -10.35 -0.89 9.03
C LEU A 191 -9.30 -0.04 9.75
N CYS A 192 -8.50 0.71 9.01
CA CYS A 192 -7.50 1.59 9.58
C CYS A 192 -8.14 2.77 10.32
N TRP A 193 -9.20 3.37 9.77
CA TRP A 193 -9.90 4.45 10.46
C TRP A 193 -10.51 4.00 11.79
N SER A 194 -11.11 2.81 11.81
CA SER A 194 -11.83 2.30 12.99
C SER A 194 -10.90 1.77 14.07
N HIS A 195 -9.73 1.23 13.71
CA HIS A 195 -8.91 0.46 14.63
C HIS A 195 -7.50 1.03 14.89
N LEU A 196 -6.97 1.88 13.98
CA LEU A 196 -5.65 2.47 14.16
C LEU A 196 -5.70 3.52 15.28
N PRO A 197 -4.91 3.37 16.35
CA PRO A 197 -4.85 4.37 17.41
C PRO A 197 -4.17 5.65 16.91
N GLU A 198 -4.66 6.80 17.36
CA GLU A 198 -3.99 8.06 17.15
C GLU A 198 -3.09 8.30 18.39
N PRO A 199 -1.76 8.35 18.25
CA PRO A 199 -0.90 8.68 19.36
C PRO A 199 -1.25 10.09 19.83
N ARG A 200 -1.47 10.24 21.12
CA ARG A 200 -1.57 11.57 21.75
C ARG A 200 -0.14 12.04 22.01
N TRP A 201 0.30 13.02 21.28
CA TRP A 201 1.52 13.77 21.55
C TRP A 201 1.21 14.92 22.49
#